data_45addc043a5c34ca13b770b959acead5
#
_entry.id   45addc043a5c34ca13b770b959acead5
#
_cell.length_a   1.000
_cell.length_b   1.000
_cell.length_c   1.000
_cell.angle_alpha   90.00
_cell.angle_beta   90.00
_cell.angle_gamma   90.00
#
_symmetry.space_group_name_H-M   'P 1'
#
loop_
_entity.id
_entity.type
_entity.pdbx_description
1 polymer ?
#
loop_
_entity_poly.entity_id
_entity_poly.type
_entity_poly.pdbx_seq_one_letter_code
_entity_poly.pdbx_strand_id
1 'polypeptide(L)'
;MTTEPEACVDLEPSLAHLLMGLGRIEGRVTRAVERRRVRDGDALDQFKGLYISESDVDRLLDDDRRGILAEADRVVPSDPGLERWTERHDDAGDDLRLLRLARLFELTPLDVELLLIAVAPDVDARFERLYGYLQDDITQRRASAGLAIELVGYPTWSAQA
;
A
#
# COMPACT_ATOMS: atom_id res chain seq x y z
N MET A 1 15.90 28.20 25.94
CA MET A 1 14.88 27.28 25.45
C MET A 1 15.57 26.40 24.44
N THR A 2 16.07 25.27 24.91
CA THR A 2 16.84 24.28 24.12
C THR A 2 15.82 23.37 23.48
N THR A 3 15.67 23.45 22.17
CA THR A 3 14.88 22.51 21.38
C THR A 3 15.64 21.20 21.40
N GLU A 4 15.11 20.18 22.09
CA GLU A 4 15.63 18.82 21.98
C GLU A 4 15.50 18.40 20.49
N PRO A 5 16.53 17.76 19.92
CA PRO A 5 16.39 17.16 18.60
C PRO A 5 15.37 16.03 18.70
N GLU A 6 14.28 16.11 17.92
CA GLU A 6 13.36 14.99 17.72
C GLU A 6 14.22 13.75 17.37
N ALA A 7 14.06 12.71 18.18
CA ALA A 7 14.77 11.46 18.01
C ALA A 7 14.44 10.92 16.61
N CYS A 8 15.40 10.94 15.73
CA CYS A 8 15.35 10.24 14.45
C CYS A 8 15.21 8.75 14.80
N VAL A 9 14.06 8.15 14.56
CA VAL A 9 13.86 6.72 14.72
C VAL A 9 14.71 6.05 13.66
N ASP A 10 15.81 5.44 14.09
CA ASP A 10 16.73 4.71 13.22
C ASP A 10 16.08 3.36 12.89
N LEU A 11 15.23 3.36 11.84
CA LEU A 11 14.58 2.15 11.36
C LEU A 11 15.63 1.22 10.74
N GLU A 12 15.56 -0.04 11.13
CA GLU A 12 16.37 -1.09 10.49
C GLU A 12 16.13 -1.07 8.97
N PRO A 13 17.20 -1.07 8.15
CA PRO A 13 17.11 -0.85 6.69
C PRO A 13 16.13 -1.77 5.97
N SER A 14 16.04 -3.04 6.39
CA SER A 14 15.11 -3.99 5.80
C SER A 14 13.64 -3.66 6.09
N LEU A 15 13.35 -3.14 7.30
CA LEU A 15 12.01 -2.66 7.66
C LEU A 15 11.67 -1.38 6.89
N ALA A 16 12.60 -0.44 6.81
CA ALA A 16 12.42 0.77 6.02
C ALA A 16 12.09 0.44 4.56
N HIS A 17 12.84 -0.49 3.95
CA HIS A 17 12.61 -0.95 2.59
C HIS A 17 11.21 -1.55 2.38
N LEU A 18 10.75 -2.39 3.33
CA LEU A 18 9.40 -2.96 3.30
C LEU A 18 8.33 -1.86 3.38
N LEU A 19 8.46 -0.93 4.32
CA LEU A 19 7.50 0.15 4.52
C LEU A 19 7.41 1.08 3.32
N MET A 20 8.53 1.36 2.66
CA MET A 20 8.55 2.10 1.39
C MET A 20 7.77 1.37 0.29
N GLY A 21 7.98 0.06 0.18
CA GLY A 21 7.21 -0.78 -0.74
C GLY A 21 5.71 -0.69 -0.47
N LEU A 22 5.32 -0.77 0.82
CA LEU A 22 3.91 -0.64 1.22
C LEU A 22 3.33 0.75 0.97
N GLY A 23 4.09 1.82 1.13
CA GLY A 23 3.67 3.18 0.76
C GLY A 23 3.31 3.30 -0.73
N ARG A 24 4.05 2.61 -1.62
CA ARG A 24 3.66 2.52 -3.04
C ARG A 24 2.33 1.80 -3.24
N ILE A 25 2.10 0.70 -2.51
CA ILE A 25 0.82 -0.02 -2.56
C ILE A 25 -0.32 0.88 -2.09
N GLU A 26 -0.12 1.62 -1.01
CA GLU A 26 -1.09 2.61 -0.51
C GLU A 26 -1.45 3.64 -1.57
N GLY A 27 -0.48 4.24 -2.25
CA GLY A 27 -0.73 5.16 -3.35
C GLY A 27 -1.52 4.52 -4.51
N ARG A 28 -1.35 3.21 -4.77
CA ARG A 28 -2.17 2.48 -5.76
C ARG A 28 -3.59 2.27 -5.28
N VAL A 29 -3.78 1.91 -4.01
CA VAL A 29 -5.09 1.73 -3.37
C VAL A 29 -5.86 3.04 -3.38
N THR A 30 -5.23 4.15 -3.00
CA THR A 30 -5.83 5.50 -3.03
C THR A 30 -6.34 5.84 -4.43
N ARG A 31 -5.52 5.64 -5.45
CA ARG A 31 -5.95 5.86 -6.85
C ARG A 31 -7.08 4.92 -7.29
N ALA A 32 -7.11 3.68 -6.79
CA ALA A 32 -8.21 2.76 -7.08
C ALA A 32 -9.52 3.20 -6.42
N VAL A 33 -9.47 3.69 -5.18
CA VAL A 33 -10.60 4.29 -4.46
C VAL A 33 -11.14 5.50 -5.23
N GLU A 34 -10.28 6.41 -5.66
CA GLU A 34 -10.66 7.58 -6.45
C GLU A 34 -11.35 7.19 -7.77
N ARG A 35 -10.77 6.22 -8.50
CA ARG A 35 -11.39 5.71 -9.74
C ARG A 35 -12.77 5.10 -9.48
N ARG A 36 -12.92 4.34 -8.38
CA ARG A 36 -14.20 3.76 -7.99
C ARG A 36 -15.23 4.86 -7.71
N ARG A 37 -14.87 5.88 -6.92
CA ARG A 37 -15.74 7.03 -6.61
C ARG A 37 -16.24 7.75 -7.86
N VAL A 38 -15.35 7.96 -8.82
CA VAL A 38 -15.73 8.58 -10.10
C VAL A 38 -16.71 7.71 -10.88
N ARG A 39 -16.52 6.39 -10.87
CA ARG A 39 -17.39 5.44 -11.57
C ARG A 39 -18.76 5.31 -10.90
N ASP A 40 -18.79 5.23 -9.58
CA ASP A 40 -19.99 4.97 -8.78
C ASP A 40 -20.75 6.27 -8.40
N GLY A 41 -20.18 7.43 -8.72
CA GLY A 41 -20.66 8.77 -8.31
C GLY A 41 -22.04 9.19 -8.82
N ASP A 42 -22.69 8.41 -9.70
CA ASP A 42 -24.05 8.61 -10.19
C ASP A 42 -25.06 7.54 -9.72
N ALA A 43 -24.60 6.50 -9.05
CA ALA A 43 -25.51 5.48 -8.53
C ALA A 43 -26.08 5.94 -7.19
N LEU A 44 -27.35 6.34 -7.19
CA LEU A 44 -28.16 6.60 -5.99
C LEU A 44 -28.05 5.41 -5.03
N ASP A 45 -27.22 5.58 -4.03
CA ASP A 45 -26.88 4.58 -3.01
C ASP A 45 -28.08 4.35 -2.06
N GLN A 46 -29.05 3.54 -2.51
CA GLN A 46 -30.21 3.11 -1.72
C GLN A 46 -29.84 2.10 -0.61
N PHE A 47 -28.58 1.67 -0.53
CA PHE A 47 -28.13 0.65 0.39
C PHE A 47 -27.04 1.15 1.37
N LYS A 48 -27.00 2.46 1.63
CA LYS A 48 -26.10 3.09 2.61
C LYS A 48 -26.34 2.56 4.04
N GLY A 49 -25.73 1.46 4.38
CA GLY A 49 -25.81 0.89 5.73
C GLY A 49 -25.20 -0.49 5.87
N LEU A 50 -24.95 -1.16 4.75
CA LEU A 50 -24.36 -2.51 4.72
C LEU A 50 -22.88 -2.52 4.34
N TYR A 51 -22.32 -1.35 3.95
CA TYR A 51 -20.97 -1.22 3.38
C TYR A 51 -20.13 -0.24 4.18
N ILE A 52 -18.81 -0.25 3.96
CA ILE A 52 -17.91 0.79 4.46
C ILE A 52 -18.36 2.11 3.84
N SER A 53 -18.72 3.09 4.66
CA SER A 53 -19.19 4.39 4.17
C SER A 53 -18.05 5.18 3.53
N GLU A 54 -18.38 6.08 2.59
CA GLU A 54 -17.39 7.00 1.99
C GLU A 54 -16.63 7.80 3.06
N SER A 55 -17.32 8.22 4.13
CA SER A 55 -16.70 8.92 5.25
C SER A 55 -15.74 8.03 6.06
N ASP A 56 -15.97 6.72 6.11
CA ASP A 56 -15.02 5.79 6.75
C ASP A 56 -13.80 5.56 5.85
N VAL A 57 -13.99 5.50 4.54
CA VAL A 57 -12.88 5.43 3.57
C VAL A 57 -12.04 6.70 3.65
N ASP A 58 -12.65 7.89 3.70
CA ASP A 58 -11.92 9.15 3.88
C ASP A 58 -11.10 9.13 5.17
N ARG A 59 -11.72 8.69 6.27
CA ARG A 59 -11.00 8.56 7.55
C ARG A 59 -9.85 7.57 7.47
N LEU A 60 -10.01 6.43 6.79
CA LEU A 60 -8.95 5.44 6.60
C LEU A 60 -7.80 5.98 5.75
N LEU A 61 -8.09 6.82 4.76
CA LEU A 61 -7.07 7.47 3.93
C LEU A 61 -6.43 8.68 4.65
N ASP A 62 -7.20 9.41 5.47
CA ASP A 62 -6.70 10.56 6.26
C ASP A 62 -5.91 10.15 7.50
N ASP A 63 -6.18 8.97 8.08
CA ASP A 63 -5.46 8.41 9.23
C ASP A 63 -4.05 7.93 8.87
N ASP A 64 -3.72 8.07 7.60
CA ASP A 64 -2.43 7.81 6.98
C ASP A 64 -1.25 8.45 7.74
N ARG A 65 -1.45 9.58 8.35
CA ARG A 65 -0.38 10.35 9.00
C ARG A 65 -0.03 9.91 10.41
N ARG A 66 -0.69 8.87 10.95
CA ARG A 66 -0.52 8.41 12.34
C ARG A 66 -0.05 6.97 12.49
N GLY A 67 0.08 6.24 11.38
CA GLY A 67 0.50 4.84 11.36
C GLY A 67 2.00 4.65 11.13
N ILE A 68 2.41 3.38 11.13
CA ILE A 68 3.80 2.94 10.85
C ILE A 68 4.30 3.48 9.50
N LEU A 69 3.40 3.64 8.51
CA LEU A 69 3.74 4.17 7.19
C LEU A 69 4.08 5.67 7.22
N ALA A 70 3.47 6.44 8.11
CA ALA A 70 3.80 7.86 8.29
C ALA A 70 5.22 8.07 8.85
N GLU A 71 5.72 7.12 9.62
CA GLU A 71 7.11 7.13 10.10
C GLU A 71 8.07 6.84 8.93
N ALA A 72 7.70 5.94 8.04
CA ALA A 72 8.47 5.65 6.82
C ALA A 72 8.53 6.87 5.88
N ASP A 73 7.42 7.60 5.71
CA ASP A 73 7.36 8.82 4.90
C ASP A 73 8.27 9.95 5.42
N ARG A 74 8.51 10.01 6.74
CA ARG A 74 9.45 10.96 7.33
C ARG A 74 10.92 10.62 7.07
N VAL A 75 11.20 9.33 6.92
CA VAL A 75 12.56 8.81 6.76
C VAL A 75 12.92 8.63 5.28
N VAL A 76 11.91 8.55 4.40
CA VAL A 76 12.12 8.10 3.02
C VAL A 76 11.39 8.99 2.02
N PRO A 77 12.09 9.49 0.98
CA PRO A 77 11.48 10.29 -0.09
C PRO A 77 10.58 9.45 -1.01
N SER A 78 9.49 10.08 -1.49
CA SER A 78 8.54 9.51 -2.45
C SER A 78 9.18 8.96 -3.74
N ASP A 79 8.63 7.91 -4.22
CA ASP A 79 8.76 7.07 -5.42
C ASP A 79 10.05 7.09 -6.31
N PRO A 80 10.60 8.17 -6.84
CA PRO A 80 11.90 8.10 -7.53
C PRO A 80 13.07 7.81 -6.58
N GLY A 81 12.84 7.91 -5.28
CA GLY A 81 13.83 7.66 -4.24
C GLY A 81 13.99 6.18 -3.89
N LEU A 82 12.97 5.35 -4.06
CA LEU A 82 13.03 3.95 -3.62
C LEU A 82 14.11 3.15 -4.34
N GLU A 83 14.18 3.23 -5.67
CA GLU A 83 15.21 2.52 -6.43
C GLU A 83 16.61 2.95 -6.02
N ARG A 84 16.86 4.27 -5.96
CA ARG A 84 18.14 4.83 -5.53
C ARG A 84 18.46 4.54 -4.07
N TRP A 85 17.45 4.50 -3.20
CA TRP A 85 17.62 4.14 -1.80
C TRP A 85 17.99 2.66 -1.69
N THR A 86 17.28 1.77 -2.40
CA THR A 86 17.55 0.35 -2.46
C THR A 86 18.95 0.06 -2.96
N GLU A 87 19.35 0.67 -4.08
CA GLU A 87 20.70 0.53 -4.64
C GLU A 87 21.78 0.93 -3.64
N ARG A 88 21.63 2.09 -2.98
CA ARG A 88 22.62 2.56 -1.99
C ARG A 88 22.79 1.64 -0.80
N HIS A 89 21.70 1.07 -0.28
CA HIS A 89 21.75 0.18 0.88
C HIS A 89 22.20 -1.23 0.48
N ASP A 90 21.87 -1.68 -0.72
CA ASP A 90 22.39 -2.92 -1.27
C ASP A 90 23.91 -2.84 -1.52
N ASP A 91 24.37 -1.74 -2.10
CA ASP A 91 25.81 -1.45 -2.30
C ASP A 91 26.56 -1.31 -0.95
N ALA A 92 25.90 -0.81 0.09
CA ALA A 92 26.46 -0.75 1.44
C ALA A 92 26.51 -2.12 2.15
N GLY A 93 25.89 -3.15 1.57
CA GLY A 93 25.85 -4.50 2.12
C GLY A 93 24.78 -4.71 3.19
N ASP A 94 23.77 -3.84 3.25
CA ASP A 94 22.65 -4.00 4.16
C ASP A 94 21.80 -5.23 3.79
N ASP A 95 21.34 -5.98 4.78
CA ASP A 95 20.50 -7.16 4.58
C ASP A 95 19.04 -6.77 4.29
N LEU A 96 18.78 -6.34 3.07
CA LEU A 96 17.43 -6.02 2.59
C LEU A 96 16.64 -7.30 2.32
N ARG A 97 15.90 -7.79 3.32
CA ARG A 97 15.23 -9.11 3.28
C ARG A 97 14.29 -9.28 2.10
N LEU A 98 13.53 -8.25 1.71
CA LEU A 98 12.65 -8.31 0.54
C LEU A 98 13.45 -8.48 -0.75
N LEU A 99 14.56 -7.76 -0.91
CA LEU A 99 15.45 -7.87 -2.07
C LEU A 99 16.14 -9.24 -2.10
N ARG A 100 16.61 -9.72 -0.94
CA ARG A 100 17.17 -11.07 -0.81
C ARG A 100 16.16 -12.16 -1.17
N LEU A 101 14.90 -12.01 -0.71
CA LEU A 101 13.80 -12.92 -1.08
C LEU A 101 13.58 -12.92 -2.59
N ALA A 102 13.51 -11.73 -3.20
CA ALA A 102 13.32 -11.59 -4.64
C ALA A 102 14.45 -12.30 -5.42
N ARG A 103 15.68 -12.16 -4.99
CA ARG A 103 16.83 -12.83 -5.62
C ARG A 103 16.81 -14.35 -5.45
N LEU A 104 16.49 -14.84 -4.25
CA LEU A 104 16.47 -16.28 -3.94
C LEU A 104 15.39 -17.04 -4.72
N PHE A 105 14.25 -16.42 -4.95
CA PHE A 105 13.11 -17.02 -5.64
C PHE A 105 12.95 -16.50 -7.07
N GLU A 106 13.92 -15.75 -7.58
CA GLU A 106 13.89 -15.17 -8.93
C GLU A 106 12.60 -14.39 -9.23
N LEU A 107 12.11 -13.66 -8.20
CA LEU A 107 10.87 -12.90 -8.31
C LEU A 107 11.05 -11.75 -9.29
N THR A 108 10.08 -11.61 -10.18
CA THR A 108 9.98 -10.44 -11.05
C THR A 108 9.50 -9.22 -10.24
N PRO A 109 9.65 -7.99 -10.76
CA PRO A 109 9.05 -6.80 -10.13
C PRO A 109 7.55 -6.94 -9.89
N LEU A 110 6.82 -7.62 -10.79
CA LEU A 110 5.40 -7.92 -10.62
C LEU A 110 5.15 -8.83 -9.41
N ASP A 111 5.95 -9.89 -9.25
CA ASP A 111 5.81 -10.82 -8.13
C ASP A 111 6.04 -10.11 -6.80
N VAL A 112 7.01 -9.20 -6.73
CA VAL A 112 7.26 -8.38 -5.54
C VAL A 112 6.08 -7.45 -5.23
N GLU A 113 5.49 -6.82 -6.24
CA GLU A 113 4.29 -5.98 -6.07
C GLU A 113 3.09 -6.83 -5.55
N LEU A 114 2.85 -8.00 -6.11
CA LEU A 114 1.80 -8.91 -5.66
C LEU A 114 2.04 -9.40 -4.23
N LEU A 115 3.29 -9.68 -3.87
CA LEU A 115 3.67 -10.04 -2.50
C LEU A 115 3.37 -8.89 -1.52
N LEU A 116 3.74 -7.67 -1.86
CA LEU A 116 3.47 -6.48 -1.04
C LEU A 116 1.97 -6.26 -0.85
N ILE A 117 1.17 -6.39 -1.92
CA ILE A 117 -0.30 -6.32 -1.84
C ILE A 117 -0.85 -7.39 -0.89
N ALA A 118 -0.33 -8.61 -0.95
CA ALA A 118 -0.78 -9.70 -0.09
C ALA A 118 -0.42 -9.49 1.38
N VAL A 119 0.75 -8.92 1.67
CA VAL A 119 1.27 -8.69 3.03
C VAL A 119 0.72 -7.42 3.67
N ALA A 120 0.30 -6.44 2.87
CA ALA A 120 -0.15 -5.14 3.36
C ALA A 120 -1.16 -5.21 4.53
N PRO A 121 -2.20 -6.07 4.53
CA PRO A 121 -3.14 -6.18 5.65
C PRO A 121 -2.53 -6.71 6.95
N ASP A 122 -1.44 -7.48 6.86
CA ASP A 122 -0.74 -8.01 8.05
C ASP A 122 0.13 -6.95 8.72
N VAL A 123 0.56 -5.94 7.97
CA VAL A 123 1.36 -4.82 8.48
C VAL A 123 0.46 -3.68 8.94
N ASP A 124 -0.60 -3.40 8.21
CA ASP A 124 -1.53 -2.32 8.49
C ASP A 124 -2.99 -2.75 8.22
N ALA A 125 -3.76 -2.88 9.30
CA ALA A 125 -5.16 -3.32 9.25
C ALA A 125 -6.09 -2.39 8.44
N ARG A 126 -5.67 -1.17 8.10
CA ARG A 126 -6.43 -0.29 7.20
C ARG A 126 -6.63 -0.92 5.82
N PHE A 127 -5.63 -1.67 5.34
CA PHE A 127 -5.75 -2.37 4.05
C PHE A 127 -6.86 -3.42 4.04
N GLU A 128 -7.17 -4.08 5.17
CA GLU A 128 -8.31 -5.01 5.24
C GLU A 128 -9.62 -4.33 4.82
N ARG A 129 -9.87 -3.14 5.35
CA ARG A 129 -11.09 -2.37 5.07
C ARG A 129 -11.08 -1.79 3.67
N LEU A 130 -9.95 -1.26 3.22
CA LEU A 130 -9.80 -0.69 1.88
C LEU A 130 -9.98 -1.77 0.80
N TYR A 131 -9.46 -2.97 1.03
CA TYR A 131 -9.67 -4.09 0.11
C TYR A 131 -11.12 -4.56 0.09
N GLY A 132 -11.77 -4.65 1.28
CA GLY A 132 -13.20 -4.93 1.36
C GLY A 132 -14.05 -3.91 0.60
N TYR A 133 -13.73 -2.62 0.75
CA TYR A 133 -14.38 -1.56 -0.01
C TYR A 133 -14.19 -1.72 -1.52
N LEU A 134 -12.95 -1.92 -1.99
CA LEU A 134 -12.67 -2.05 -3.42
C LEU A 134 -13.29 -3.29 -4.06
N GLN A 135 -13.50 -4.35 -3.29
CA GLN A 135 -14.13 -5.61 -3.75
C GLN A 135 -15.64 -5.66 -3.55
N ASP A 136 -16.22 -4.60 -2.96
CA ASP A 136 -17.65 -4.55 -2.62
C ASP A 136 -18.09 -5.67 -1.68
N ASP A 137 -17.17 -6.13 -0.83
CA ASP A 137 -17.41 -7.22 0.12
C ASP A 137 -16.58 -7.02 1.39
N ILE A 138 -17.22 -6.57 2.47
CA ILE A 138 -16.60 -6.30 3.76
C ILE A 138 -15.99 -7.53 4.43
N THR A 139 -16.34 -8.74 3.97
CA THR A 139 -15.75 -9.98 4.46
C THR A 139 -14.44 -10.33 3.78
N GLN A 140 -14.19 -9.75 2.63
CA GLN A 140 -12.97 -9.91 1.82
C GLN A 140 -11.84 -9.01 2.33
N ARG A 141 -11.20 -9.44 3.41
CA ARG A 141 -10.12 -8.68 4.07
C ARG A 141 -8.77 -8.77 3.36
N ARG A 142 -8.66 -9.59 2.34
CA ARG A 142 -7.47 -9.81 1.52
C ARG A 142 -7.77 -9.47 0.07
N ALA A 143 -6.76 -8.99 -0.65
CA ALA A 143 -6.92 -8.77 -2.07
C ALA A 143 -7.14 -10.10 -2.80
N SER A 144 -8.19 -10.17 -3.61
CA SER A 144 -8.32 -11.24 -4.61
C SER A 144 -7.27 -11.06 -5.71
N ALA A 145 -7.03 -12.11 -6.48
CA ALA A 145 -6.13 -12.01 -7.65
C ALA A 145 -6.59 -10.91 -8.63
N GLY A 146 -7.92 -10.74 -8.81
CA GLY A 146 -8.49 -9.69 -9.64
C GLY A 146 -8.13 -8.29 -9.15
N LEU A 147 -8.36 -8.02 -7.86
CA LEU A 147 -7.98 -6.74 -7.26
C LEU A 147 -6.47 -6.51 -7.32
N ALA A 148 -5.66 -7.53 -7.02
CA ALA A 148 -4.21 -7.40 -7.05
C ALA A 148 -3.70 -7.00 -8.45
N ILE A 149 -4.23 -7.66 -9.51
CA ILE A 149 -3.90 -7.33 -10.91
C ILE A 149 -4.36 -5.91 -11.26
N GLU A 150 -5.54 -5.50 -10.82
CA GLU A 150 -6.03 -4.13 -11.03
C GLU A 150 -5.14 -3.09 -10.36
N LEU A 151 -4.73 -3.33 -9.11
CA LEU A 151 -3.84 -2.43 -8.36
C LEU A 151 -2.48 -2.29 -9.03
N VAL A 152 -1.94 -3.34 -9.61
CA VAL A 152 -0.67 -3.28 -10.37
C VAL A 152 -0.82 -2.55 -11.71
N GLY A 153 -2.05 -2.35 -12.18
CA GLY A 153 -2.36 -1.56 -13.39
C GLY A 153 -2.45 -2.39 -14.67
N TYR A 154 -2.59 -3.71 -14.56
CA TYR A 154 -2.94 -4.54 -15.70
C TYR A 154 -4.46 -4.48 -15.96
N PRO A 155 -4.90 -4.44 -17.21
CA PRO A 155 -6.32 -4.48 -17.53
C PRO A 155 -6.92 -5.81 -17.08
N THR A 156 -7.99 -5.75 -16.27
CA THR A 156 -8.73 -6.94 -15.87
C THR A 156 -9.56 -7.46 -17.06
N TRP A 157 -9.68 -8.78 -17.18
CA TRP A 157 -10.46 -9.44 -18.24
C TRP A 157 -11.96 -9.08 -18.25
N SER A 158 -12.47 -8.49 -17.18
CA SER A 158 -13.85 -8.05 -17.07
C SER A 158 -14.20 -6.81 -17.89
N ALA A 159 -13.24 -6.13 -18.49
CA ALA A 159 -13.48 -4.95 -19.32
C ALA A 159 -13.81 -5.29 -20.79
N GLN A 160 -13.95 -6.55 -21.15
CA GLN A 160 -14.21 -7.03 -22.53
C GLN A 160 -15.46 -7.90 -22.66
N ALA A 161 -16.40 -7.80 -21.72
CA ALA A 161 -17.69 -8.50 -21.84
C ALA A 161 -18.83 -7.54 -22.18
#